data_a2eeeb4d042fc20c14ba898b26fa6405
#
_entry.id   a2eeeb4d042fc20c14ba898b26fa6405
#
_cell.length_a   1.000
_cell.length_b   1.000
_cell.length_c   1.000
_cell.angle_alpha   90.00
_cell.angle_beta   90.00
_cell.angle_gamma   90.00
#
_symmetry.space_group_name_H-M   'P 1'
#
loop_
_entity.id
_entity.type
_entity.pdbx_description
1 polymer ?
#
loop_
_entity_poly.entity_id
_entity_poly.type
_entity_poly.pdbx_seq_one_letter_code
_entity_poly.pdbx_strand_id
1 'polypeptide(L)'
;VLFIASIAIGTVIGTRLDIDGRFHRLLASAKGGSKLAEGLSTAILLFCIGTLSILGPIESRLNGNNTYLFTNATLDFVSSIILGSAYGMGIALAALVLLLWQGSIYLFAGVIAPYMTPALMGEVSVLGGIFLMSSGLGILQLRDCKTLNMLPALIVPPLFYASGMLPISGSSEMRLPAPRSQR
;
A
#
# COMPACT_ATOMS: atom_id res chain seq x y z
N VAL A 1 -3.90 9.30 15.43
CA VAL A 1 -2.69 9.37 16.29
C VAL A 1 -1.73 8.22 15.98
N LEU A 2 -2.25 7.01 15.72
CA LEU A 2 -1.43 5.82 15.45
C LEU A 2 -0.53 5.98 14.22
N PHE A 3 -1.03 6.60 13.14
CA PHE A 3 -0.25 6.81 11.91
C PHE A 3 1.00 7.66 12.14
N ILE A 4 0.96 8.67 13.04
CA ILE A 4 2.14 9.51 13.38
C ILE A 4 3.21 8.65 14.05
N ALA A 5 2.80 7.84 15.04
CA ALA A 5 3.71 6.92 15.72
C ALA A 5 4.27 5.87 14.73
N SER A 6 3.42 5.38 13.83
CA SER A 6 3.82 4.43 12.79
C SER A 6 4.87 5.00 11.84
N ILE A 7 4.70 6.24 11.37
CA ILE A 7 5.69 6.93 10.53
C ILE A 7 7.00 7.11 11.30
N ALA A 8 6.94 7.59 12.55
CA ALA A 8 8.14 7.81 13.34
C ALA A 8 8.94 6.52 13.55
N ILE A 9 8.27 5.46 14.04
CA ILE A 9 8.90 4.16 14.29
C ILE A 9 9.37 3.53 12.98
N GLY A 10 8.51 3.50 11.97
CA GLY A 10 8.80 2.89 10.67
C GLY A 10 9.97 3.57 9.95
N THR A 11 10.02 4.90 9.97
CA THR A 11 11.12 5.65 9.36
C THR A 11 12.45 5.41 10.08
N VAL A 12 12.45 5.34 11.42
CA VAL A 12 13.65 5.03 12.19
C VAL A 12 14.16 3.63 11.84
N ILE A 13 13.27 2.62 11.82
CA ILE A 13 13.62 1.25 11.45
C ILE A 13 14.14 1.20 10.01
N GLY A 14 13.41 1.78 9.06
CA GLY A 14 13.77 1.75 7.65
C GLY A 14 15.07 2.48 7.34
N THR A 15 15.34 3.59 8.02
CA THR A 15 16.61 4.33 7.89
C THR A 15 17.77 3.51 8.47
N ARG A 16 17.55 2.82 9.58
CA ARG A 16 18.57 1.92 10.15
C ARG A 16 18.88 0.73 9.24
N LEU A 17 17.87 0.20 8.59
CA LEU A 17 18.03 -0.90 7.64
C LEU A 17 18.52 -0.43 6.26
N ASP A 18 18.55 0.88 6.01
CA ASP A 18 18.91 1.47 4.70
C ASP A 18 18.20 0.76 3.53
N ILE A 19 16.87 0.64 3.64
CA ILE A 19 16.06 -0.10 2.66
C ILE A 19 16.17 0.56 1.30
N ASP A 20 16.09 1.88 1.25
CA ASP A 20 16.21 2.69 0.04
C ASP A 20 17.57 2.47 -0.64
N GLY A 21 18.67 2.61 0.09
CA GLY A 21 20.00 2.40 -0.44
C GLY A 21 20.26 0.95 -0.89
N ARG A 22 19.69 -0.05 -0.19
CA ARG A 22 19.80 -1.46 -0.62
C ARG A 22 19.02 -1.71 -1.89
N PHE A 23 17.81 -1.18 -2.01
CA PHE A 23 16.99 -1.29 -3.21
C PHE A 23 17.67 -0.62 -4.41
N HIS A 24 18.17 0.60 -4.25
CA HIS A 24 18.92 1.29 -5.30
C HIS A 24 20.18 0.52 -5.71
N ARG A 25 20.93 -0.07 -4.77
CA ARG A 25 22.11 -0.90 -5.09
C ARG A 25 21.76 -2.16 -5.86
N LEU A 26 20.65 -2.84 -5.49
CA LEU A 26 20.17 -4.02 -6.23
C LEU A 26 19.81 -3.69 -7.68
N LEU A 27 19.15 -2.54 -7.90
CA LEU A 27 18.73 -2.12 -9.23
C LEU A 27 19.83 -1.39 -10.01
N ALA A 28 20.87 -0.87 -9.36
CA ALA A 28 22.01 -0.24 -10.04
C ALA A 28 22.75 -1.22 -10.95
N SER A 29 22.68 -2.52 -10.66
CA SER A 29 23.19 -3.59 -11.53
C SER A 29 22.30 -3.88 -12.74
N ALA A 30 21.06 -3.36 -12.77
CA ALA A 30 20.13 -3.52 -13.89
C ALA A 30 20.37 -2.45 -14.96
N LYS A 31 20.10 -2.78 -16.21
CA LYS A 31 20.14 -1.82 -17.32
C LYS A 31 19.07 -0.75 -17.09
N GLY A 32 19.46 0.45 -16.62
CA GLY A 32 18.54 1.54 -16.33
C GLY A 32 19.00 2.49 -15.21
N GLY A 33 19.91 2.02 -14.37
CA GLY A 33 20.55 2.86 -13.34
C GLY A 33 19.60 3.44 -12.29
N SER A 34 19.98 4.58 -11.71
CA SER A 34 19.23 5.23 -10.62
C SER A 34 17.84 5.71 -11.01
N LYS A 35 17.65 6.13 -12.27
CA LYS A 35 16.34 6.59 -12.77
C LYS A 35 15.31 5.46 -12.80
N LEU A 36 15.71 4.27 -13.23
CA LEU A 36 14.82 3.09 -13.18
C LEU A 36 14.49 2.70 -11.74
N ALA A 37 15.47 2.76 -10.83
CA ALA A 37 15.25 2.44 -9.43
C ALA A 37 14.24 3.39 -8.78
N GLU A 38 14.30 4.69 -9.07
CA GLU A 38 13.35 5.70 -8.61
C GLU A 38 11.94 5.42 -9.15
N GLY A 39 11.81 5.22 -10.46
CA GLY A 39 10.53 4.92 -11.08
C GLY A 39 9.92 3.61 -10.59
N LEU A 40 10.72 2.57 -10.40
CA LEU A 40 10.26 1.28 -9.93
C LEU A 40 9.83 1.33 -8.45
N SER A 41 10.56 2.06 -7.59
CA SER A 41 10.12 2.30 -6.21
C SER A 41 8.79 3.02 -6.16
N THR A 42 8.61 4.07 -6.96
CA THR A 42 7.36 4.81 -7.06
C THR A 42 6.21 3.91 -7.54
N ALA A 43 6.45 3.10 -8.58
CA ALA A 43 5.45 2.17 -9.10
C ALA A 43 5.03 1.13 -8.05
N ILE A 44 5.98 0.53 -7.35
CA ILE A 44 5.70 -0.46 -6.29
C ILE A 44 4.88 0.19 -5.17
N LEU A 45 5.27 1.37 -4.70
CA LEU A 45 4.54 2.10 -3.67
C LEU A 45 3.11 2.44 -4.12
N LEU A 46 2.95 2.95 -5.33
CA LEU A 46 1.65 3.32 -5.89
C LEU A 46 0.73 2.10 -6.01
N PHE A 47 1.23 1.00 -6.57
CA PHE A 47 0.43 -0.17 -6.90
C PHE A 47 0.14 -1.08 -5.69
N CYS A 48 1.08 -1.19 -4.74
CA CYS A 48 0.95 -2.13 -3.63
C CYS A 48 0.27 -1.53 -2.40
N ILE A 49 0.36 -0.20 -2.17
CA ILE A 49 -0.08 0.43 -0.91
C ILE A 49 -1.54 0.91 -0.98
N GLY A 50 -2.13 0.99 -2.19
CA GLY A 50 -3.52 1.41 -2.35
C GLY A 50 -4.49 0.50 -1.58
N THR A 51 -5.53 1.08 -0.97
CA THR A 51 -6.57 0.33 -0.26
C THR A 51 -7.22 -0.72 -1.16
N LEU A 52 -7.43 -0.41 -2.43
CA LEU A 52 -7.99 -1.34 -3.43
C LEU A 52 -7.06 -2.51 -3.72
N SER A 53 -5.73 -2.30 -3.64
CA SER A 53 -4.73 -3.35 -3.84
C SER A 53 -4.75 -4.40 -2.72
N ILE A 54 -5.27 -4.04 -1.55
CA ILE A 54 -5.43 -4.95 -0.40
C ILE A 54 -6.84 -5.54 -0.37
N LEU A 55 -7.88 -4.70 -0.47
CA LEU A 55 -9.28 -5.15 -0.42
C LEU A 55 -9.67 -5.99 -1.64
N GLY A 56 -9.13 -5.68 -2.81
CA GLY A 56 -9.45 -6.39 -4.05
C GLY A 56 -9.21 -7.90 -3.94
N PRO A 57 -8.01 -8.36 -3.61
CA PRO A 57 -7.73 -9.78 -3.41
C PRO A 57 -8.57 -10.44 -2.31
N ILE A 58 -8.84 -9.73 -1.21
CA ILE A 58 -9.66 -10.23 -0.10
C ILE A 58 -11.10 -10.44 -0.53
N GLU A 59 -11.73 -9.43 -1.12
CA GLU A 59 -13.11 -9.49 -1.61
C GLU A 59 -13.27 -10.55 -2.72
N SER A 60 -12.30 -10.62 -3.63
CA SER A 60 -12.29 -11.64 -4.67
C SER A 60 -12.27 -13.06 -4.10
N ARG A 61 -11.43 -13.31 -3.09
CA ARG A 61 -11.25 -14.64 -2.49
C ARG A 61 -12.43 -15.06 -1.62
N LEU A 62 -12.97 -14.14 -0.82
CA LEU A 62 -13.98 -14.46 0.19
C LEU A 62 -15.41 -14.32 -0.36
N ASN A 63 -15.67 -13.32 -1.18
CA ASN A 63 -17.01 -12.97 -1.65
C ASN A 63 -17.19 -13.18 -3.16
N GLY A 64 -16.16 -13.57 -3.90
CA GLY A 64 -16.20 -13.69 -5.36
C GLY A 64 -16.36 -12.35 -6.09
N ASN A 65 -16.23 -11.22 -5.36
CA ASN A 65 -16.42 -9.89 -5.91
C ASN A 65 -15.12 -9.33 -6.47
N ASN A 66 -14.99 -9.28 -7.78
CA ASN A 66 -13.80 -8.82 -8.47
C ASN A 66 -13.82 -7.32 -8.82
N THR A 67 -14.85 -6.59 -8.43
CA THR A 67 -15.00 -5.16 -8.78
C THR A 67 -13.80 -4.34 -8.34
N TYR A 68 -13.33 -4.52 -7.11
CA TYR A 68 -12.17 -3.80 -6.59
C TYR A 68 -10.87 -4.15 -7.32
N LEU A 69 -10.68 -5.42 -7.71
CA LEU A 69 -9.52 -5.84 -8.49
C LEU A 69 -9.51 -5.18 -9.88
N PHE A 70 -10.64 -5.19 -10.58
CA PHE A 70 -10.74 -4.57 -11.90
C PHE A 70 -10.58 -3.05 -11.83
N THR A 71 -11.17 -2.41 -10.81
CA THR A 71 -10.98 -0.96 -10.60
C THR A 71 -9.51 -0.64 -10.35
N ASN A 72 -8.85 -1.38 -9.47
CA ASN A 72 -7.42 -1.19 -9.20
C ASN A 72 -6.57 -1.44 -10.45
N ALA A 73 -6.82 -2.53 -11.18
CA ALA A 73 -6.10 -2.84 -12.42
C ALA A 73 -6.24 -1.74 -13.47
N THR A 74 -7.42 -1.11 -13.57
CA THR A 74 -7.64 0.03 -14.49
C THR A 74 -6.80 1.24 -14.08
N LEU A 75 -6.77 1.57 -12.78
CA LEU A 75 -5.94 2.67 -12.26
C LEU A 75 -4.44 2.39 -12.46
N ASP A 76 -4.02 1.17 -12.15
CA ASP A 76 -2.63 0.74 -12.31
C ASP A 76 -2.20 0.73 -13.79
N PHE A 77 -3.11 0.35 -14.70
CA PHE A 77 -2.87 0.41 -16.14
C PHE A 77 -2.59 1.84 -16.63
N VAL A 78 -3.44 2.79 -16.27
CA VAL A 78 -3.25 4.20 -16.64
C VAL A 78 -1.95 4.74 -16.03
N SER A 79 -1.71 4.49 -14.76
CA SER A 79 -0.51 4.94 -14.06
C SER A 79 0.77 4.33 -14.63
N SER A 80 0.73 3.05 -15.05
CA SER A 80 1.88 2.37 -15.64
C SER A 80 2.27 2.91 -17.02
N ILE A 81 1.30 3.42 -17.81
CA ILE A 81 1.60 4.12 -19.06
C ILE A 81 2.40 5.40 -18.78
N ILE A 82 1.97 6.17 -17.78
CA ILE A 82 2.64 7.43 -17.40
C ILE A 82 4.05 7.13 -16.88
N LEU A 83 4.16 6.20 -15.92
CA LEU A 83 5.46 5.83 -15.35
C LEU A 83 6.38 5.19 -16.40
N GLY A 84 5.84 4.34 -17.27
CA GLY A 84 6.60 3.72 -18.36
C GLY A 84 7.16 4.75 -19.37
N SER A 85 6.41 5.80 -19.66
CA SER A 85 6.88 6.89 -20.52
C SER A 85 7.99 7.72 -19.87
N ALA A 86 7.93 7.91 -18.55
CA ALA A 86 8.91 8.71 -17.80
C ALA A 86 10.19 7.92 -17.47
N TYR A 87 10.07 6.66 -17.08
CA TYR A 87 11.15 5.84 -16.53
C TYR A 87 11.56 4.65 -17.43
N GLY A 88 10.81 4.42 -18.51
CA GLY A 88 11.07 3.36 -19.49
C GLY A 88 10.45 2.01 -19.14
N MET A 89 10.65 1.03 -20.04
CA MET A 89 10.03 -0.30 -19.97
C MET A 89 10.39 -1.12 -18.73
N GLY A 90 11.45 -0.77 -18.02
CA GLY A 90 11.84 -1.47 -16.77
C GLY A 90 10.79 -1.39 -15.67
N ILE A 91 9.83 -0.45 -15.74
CA ILE A 91 8.68 -0.36 -14.83
C ILE A 91 7.81 -1.63 -14.87
N ALA A 92 7.83 -2.39 -15.98
CA ALA A 92 7.12 -3.67 -16.09
C ALA A 92 7.51 -4.68 -15.00
N LEU A 93 8.71 -4.56 -14.39
CA LEU A 93 9.10 -5.36 -13.24
C LEU A 93 8.21 -5.14 -12.01
N ALA A 94 7.57 -3.97 -11.89
CA ALA A 94 6.59 -3.71 -10.84
C ALA A 94 5.39 -4.65 -10.91
N ALA A 95 5.02 -5.12 -12.11
CA ALA A 95 3.92 -6.08 -12.29
C ALA A 95 4.21 -7.42 -11.58
N LEU A 96 5.47 -7.87 -11.59
CA LEU A 96 5.86 -9.08 -10.87
C LEU A 96 5.72 -8.89 -9.35
N VAL A 97 6.15 -7.74 -8.83
CA VAL A 97 6.03 -7.40 -7.41
C VAL A 97 4.55 -7.32 -7.02
N LEU A 98 3.72 -6.66 -7.85
CA LEU A 98 2.29 -6.55 -7.63
C LEU A 98 1.59 -7.92 -7.63
N LEU A 99 1.96 -8.80 -8.57
CA LEU A 99 1.43 -10.16 -8.63
C LEU A 99 1.75 -10.96 -7.36
N LEU A 100 2.99 -10.87 -6.88
CA LEU A 100 3.40 -11.54 -5.64
C LEU A 100 2.69 -10.93 -4.43
N TRP A 101 2.53 -9.62 -4.39
CA TRP A 101 1.84 -8.89 -3.33
C TRP A 101 0.35 -9.26 -3.26
N GLN A 102 -0.39 -9.02 -4.32
CA GLN A 102 -1.84 -9.33 -4.38
C GLN A 102 -2.11 -10.83 -4.32
N GLY A 103 -1.25 -11.64 -4.94
CA GLY A 103 -1.33 -13.11 -4.88
C GLY A 103 -1.15 -13.63 -3.45
N SER A 104 -0.21 -13.09 -2.68
CA SER A 104 -0.03 -13.46 -1.27
C SER A 104 -1.24 -13.06 -0.43
N ILE A 105 -1.78 -11.86 -0.62
CA ILE A 105 -2.99 -11.41 0.09
C ILE A 105 -4.18 -12.30 -0.27
N TYR A 106 -4.34 -12.67 -1.54
CA TYR A 106 -5.41 -13.58 -1.98
C TYR A 106 -5.31 -14.95 -1.31
N LEU A 107 -4.10 -15.53 -1.23
CA LEU A 107 -3.87 -16.83 -0.59
C LEU A 107 -4.15 -16.80 0.90
N PHE A 108 -3.77 -15.72 1.58
CA PHE A 108 -3.93 -15.56 3.02
C PHE A 108 -5.17 -14.75 3.41
N ALA A 109 -6.09 -14.48 2.48
CA ALA A 109 -7.27 -13.63 2.70
C ALA A 109 -8.10 -14.07 3.93
N GLY A 110 -8.31 -15.37 4.12
CA GLY A 110 -9.06 -15.90 5.26
C GLY A 110 -8.43 -15.59 6.63
N VAL A 111 -7.09 -15.46 6.67
CA VAL A 111 -6.36 -15.11 7.90
C VAL A 111 -6.29 -13.59 8.08
N ILE A 112 -6.18 -12.85 7.00
CA ILE A 112 -5.99 -11.40 7.00
C ILE A 112 -7.32 -10.65 7.22
N ALA A 113 -8.41 -11.14 6.61
CA ALA A 113 -9.70 -10.45 6.61
C ALA A 113 -10.25 -10.06 8.00
N PRO A 114 -10.16 -10.90 9.05
CA PRO A 114 -10.64 -10.51 10.38
C PRO A 114 -9.95 -9.28 10.97
N TYR A 115 -8.73 -8.99 10.53
CA TYR A 115 -7.94 -7.83 10.99
C TYR A 115 -8.15 -6.59 10.13
N MET A 116 -8.81 -6.71 8.97
CA MET A 116 -9.07 -5.60 8.03
C MET A 116 -10.28 -4.78 8.47
N THR A 117 -10.16 -4.14 9.61
CA THR A 117 -11.21 -3.22 10.11
C THR A 117 -11.22 -1.91 9.32
N PRO A 118 -12.37 -1.20 9.24
CA PRO A 118 -12.43 0.12 8.62
C PRO A 118 -11.42 1.11 9.21
N ALA A 119 -11.15 1.02 10.51
CA ALA A 119 -10.16 1.85 11.19
C ALA A 119 -8.73 1.56 10.69
N LEU A 120 -8.34 0.28 10.59
CA LEU A 120 -7.04 -0.10 10.03
C LEU A 120 -6.91 0.33 8.57
N MET A 121 -7.96 0.16 7.76
CA MET A 121 -7.97 0.62 6.37
C MET A 121 -7.79 2.13 6.26
N GLY A 122 -8.41 2.90 7.16
CA GLY A 122 -8.22 4.35 7.25
C GLY A 122 -6.76 4.73 7.54
N GLU A 123 -6.13 4.09 8.53
CA GLU A 123 -4.72 4.35 8.88
C GLU A 123 -3.78 3.98 7.72
N VAL A 124 -4.00 2.84 7.06
CA VAL A 124 -3.21 2.42 5.87
C VAL A 124 -3.40 3.41 4.72
N SER A 125 -4.62 3.91 4.49
CA SER A 125 -4.89 4.91 3.44
C SER A 125 -4.18 6.23 3.69
N VAL A 126 -4.15 6.70 4.94
CA VAL A 126 -3.42 7.93 5.31
C VAL A 126 -1.92 7.75 5.11
N LEU A 127 -1.35 6.63 5.56
CA LEU A 127 0.06 6.30 5.35
C LEU A 127 0.39 6.23 3.86
N GLY A 128 -0.44 5.54 3.07
CA GLY A 128 -0.31 5.44 1.63
C GLY A 128 -0.33 6.81 0.94
N GLY A 129 -1.26 7.68 1.33
CA GLY A 129 -1.34 9.05 0.84
C GLY A 129 -0.07 9.86 1.12
N ILE A 130 0.49 9.76 2.32
CA ILE A 130 1.75 10.42 2.68
C ILE A 130 2.92 9.87 1.84
N PHE A 131 2.97 8.56 1.60
CA PHE A 131 4.00 7.96 0.76
C PHE A 131 3.90 8.42 -0.70
N LEU A 132 2.67 8.52 -1.23
CA LEU A 132 2.44 9.02 -2.58
C LEU A 132 2.86 10.49 -2.72
N MET A 133 2.53 11.33 -1.74
CA MET A 133 3.00 12.73 -1.72
C MET A 133 4.52 12.80 -1.67
N SER A 134 5.15 12.01 -0.83
CA SER A 134 6.61 11.92 -0.68
C SER A 134 7.29 11.49 -1.99
N SER A 135 6.75 10.46 -2.66
CA SER A 135 7.23 10.00 -3.96
C SER A 135 7.00 11.05 -5.05
N GLY A 136 5.85 11.74 -5.03
CA GLY A 136 5.55 12.84 -5.96
C GLY A 136 6.56 13.98 -5.86
N LEU A 137 7.00 14.35 -4.66
CA LEU A 137 8.06 15.34 -4.45
C LEU A 137 9.41 14.87 -5.03
N GLY A 138 9.70 13.57 -4.95
CA GLY A 138 10.88 12.97 -5.58
C GLY A 138 10.82 13.05 -7.11
N ILE A 139 9.67 12.66 -7.71
CA ILE A 139 9.46 12.74 -9.18
C ILE A 139 9.62 14.15 -9.70
N LEU A 140 9.12 15.15 -8.96
CA LEU A 140 9.26 16.57 -9.30
C LEU A 140 10.68 17.10 -9.04
N GLN A 141 11.59 16.25 -8.55
CA GLN A 141 12.98 16.61 -8.18
C GLN A 141 13.05 17.76 -7.15
N LEU A 142 11.97 17.98 -6.39
CA LEU A 142 11.96 19.02 -5.35
C LEU A 142 12.67 18.55 -4.09
N ARG A 143 12.49 17.29 -3.70
CA ARG A 143 13.14 16.68 -2.53
C ARG A 143 13.11 15.16 -2.61
N ASP A 144 14.26 14.54 -2.39
CA ASP A 144 14.36 13.10 -2.17
C ASP A 144 14.02 12.76 -0.71
N CYS A 145 12.84 12.18 -0.50
CA CYS A 145 12.34 11.82 0.82
C CYS A 145 12.69 10.38 1.23
N LYS A 146 13.44 9.63 0.39
CA LYS A 146 13.79 8.21 0.61
C LYS A 146 12.58 7.39 1.07
N THR A 147 11.51 7.46 0.30
CA THR A 147 10.18 6.96 0.66
C THR A 147 10.19 5.46 1.00
N LEU A 148 11.11 4.68 0.41
CA LEU A 148 11.27 3.25 0.74
C LEU A 148 11.70 3.02 2.20
N ASN A 149 12.41 3.96 2.81
CA ASN A 149 12.73 3.87 4.24
C ASN A 149 11.51 4.09 5.15
N MET A 150 10.39 4.57 4.60
CA MET A 150 9.12 4.69 5.35
C MET A 150 8.26 3.42 5.27
N LEU A 151 8.56 2.45 4.38
CA LEU A 151 7.79 1.22 4.21
C LEU A 151 7.52 0.44 5.52
N PRO A 152 8.47 0.31 6.47
CA PRO A 152 8.19 -0.38 7.72
C PRO A 152 7.04 0.24 8.53
N ALA A 153 6.71 1.53 8.30
CA ALA A 153 5.56 2.18 8.94
C ALA A 153 4.23 1.50 8.60
N LEU A 154 4.11 0.82 7.46
CA LEU A 154 2.90 0.11 7.05
C LEU A 154 2.65 -1.15 7.90
N ILE A 155 3.70 -1.73 8.49
CA ILE A 155 3.60 -2.94 9.30
C ILE A 155 3.12 -2.59 10.72
N VAL A 156 3.36 -1.36 11.18
CA VAL A 156 3.05 -0.95 12.55
C VAL A 156 1.54 -0.99 12.85
N PRO A 157 0.62 -0.41 12.04
CA PRO A 157 -0.81 -0.47 12.32
C PRO A 157 -1.35 -1.90 12.40
N PRO A 158 -1.12 -2.80 11.43
CA PRO A 158 -1.58 -4.19 11.53
C PRO A 158 -1.06 -4.90 12.78
N LEU A 159 0.19 -4.64 13.17
CA LEU A 159 0.80 -5.25 14.35
C LEU A 159 0.12 -4.78 15.64
N PHE A 160 -0.23 -3.49 15.75
CA PHE A 160 -0.95 -2.93 16.89
C PHE A 160 -2.37 -3.46 16.99
N TYR A 161 -3.07 -3.61 15.87
CA TYR A 161 -4.41 -4.22 15.85
C TYR A 161 -4.36 -5.72 16.19
N ALA A 162 -3.35 -6.45 15.72
CA ALA A 162 -3.17 -7.87 16.03
C ALA A 162 -2.79 -8.11 17.50
N SER A 163 -2.07 -7.18 18.14
CA SER A 163 -1.68 -7.29 19.55
C SER A 163 -2.80 -6.94 20.54
N GLY A 164 -3.99 -6.54 20.05
CA GLY A 164 -5.13 -6.20 20.90
C GLY A 164 -4.94 -4.92 21.73
N MET A 165 -3.90 -4.13 21.46
CA MET A 165 -3.64 -2.86 22.17
C MET A 165 -4.62 -1.74 21.83
N LEU A 166 -5.36 -1.89 20.73
CA LEU A 166 -6.45 -0.98 20.38
C LEU A 166 -7.76 -1.77 20.41
N PRO A 167 -8.81 -1.26 21.09
CA PRO A 167 -10.11 -1.90 21.07
C PRO A 167 -10.60 -1.96 19.62
N ILE A 168 -11.04 -3.15 19.20
CA ILE A 168 -11.78 -3.35 17.95
C ILE A 168 -13.15 -2.66 18.16
N SER A 169 -13.14 -1.32 18.18
CA SER A 169 -14.35 -0.50 18.32
C SER A 169 -15.05 -0.42 16.97
N GLY A 170 -15.72 -1.48 16.61
CA GLY A 170 -16.54 -1.57 15.40
C GLY A 170 -17.89 -2.20 15.62
N SER A 171 -18.25 -2.56 16.88
CA SER A 171 -19.51 -3.26 17.17
C SER A 171 -20.66 -2.35 17.67
N SER A 172 -20.49 -1.03 17.75
CA SER A 172 -21.50 -0.14 18.34
C SER A 172 -22.18 0.84 17.40
N GLU A 173 -21.85 0.93 16.12
CA GLU A 173 -22.48 1.94 15.23
C GLU A 173 -23.08 1.42 13.92
N MET A 174 -23.55 0.18 13.88
CA MET A 174 -24.44 -0.22 12.78
C MET A 174 -25.75 -0.81 13.31
N ARG A 175 -26.38 -0.12 14.26
CA ARG A 175 -27.82 -0.25 14.42
C ARG A 175 -28.50 0.61 13.36
N LEU A 176 -28.74 0.02 12.20
CA LEU A 176 -29.70 0.56 11.26
C LEU A 176 -31.02 0.80 12.01
N PRO A 177 -31.63 2.00 11.94
CA PRO A 177 -32.95 2.20 12.51
C PRO A 177 -33.91 1.24 11.82
N ALA A 178 -34.67 0.52 12.63
CA ALA A 178 -35.69 -0.40 12.15
C ALA A 178 -36.62 0.30 11.15
N PRO A 179 -37.04 -0.35 10.05
CA PRO A 179 -37.94 0.23 9.08
C PRO A 179 -39.24 0.63 9.80
N ARG A 180 -39.58 1.90 9.75
CA ARG A 180 -40.90 2.38 10.23
C ARG A 180 -41.96 1.66 9.43
N SER A 181 -42.69 0.78 10.11
CA SER A 181 -43.95 0.22 9.63
C SER A 181 -44.90 1.40 9.32
N GLN A 182 -45.10 1.66 8.03
CA GLN A 182 -46.21 2.52 7.61
C GLN A 182 -47.49 1.69 7.77
N ARG A 183 -48.32 2.10 8.70
CA ARG A 183 -49.75 1.79 8.71
C ARG A 183 -50.51 2.88 8.01
#